data_6d557fbb4c477d6e95d4c43bd580f5b8
#
_entry.id   6d557fbb4c477d6e95d4c43bd580f5b8
#
_cell.length_a   1.000
_cell.length_b   1.000
_cell.length_c   1.000
_cell.angle_alpha   90.00
_cell.angle_beta   90.00
_cell.angle_gamma   90.00
#
_symmetry.space_group_name_H-M   'P 1'
#
loop_
_entity.id
_entity.type
_entity.pdbx_description
1 polymer ?
#
loop_
_entity_poly.entity_id
_entity_poly.type
_entity_poly.pdbx_seq_one_letter_code
_entity_poly.pdbx_strand_id
1 'polypeptide(L)'
;SMNIAGTEKNPQMDEAYLLLAKARYYENRFIPSLEALNYILYKYPLSDRIYHAKVWREKVNIRLDNEDVAIKNLKRLLKDDKIQGQDLADANAMLAQAYMNIQVKDTAIAALKVAKEATNDNEEKARYTFILGQLYENLQYNDSAYATFQEVIDMNRKSPRRYVVQSHAKQALQFDYKKGDTLAFVEKFNKLLEDRENRPYLDVLNHQMGIFYDKQGLNQKAKLYYNKSIKSVSQDSYLVSSNYRNIGEIYFKEAQYKTAGKYYDSTLLRLNDRTREYRKIKKKRDNLEDVIKYE
;
A
#
# COMPACT_ATOMS: atom_id res chain seq x y z
N SER A 1 31.58 22.74 12.25
CA SER A 1 31.65 23.65 11.07
C SER A 1 32.80 24.61 11.29
N MET A 2 33.79 24.61 10.38
CA MET A 2 34.84 25.64 10.41
C MET A 2 34.32 26.89 9.69
N ASN A 3 33.80 27.84 10.45
CA ASN A 3 33.57 29.19 9.94
C ASN A 3 34.88 29.97 10.05
N ILE A 4 35.50 30.32 8.95
CA ILE A 4 36.63 31.24 8.89
C ILE A 4 36.14 32.52 8.22
N ALA A 5 36.18 33.63 8.94
CA ALA A 5 35.72 34.96 8.49
C ALA A 5 34.25 35.03 8.03
N GLY A 6 33.35 34.31 8.70
CA GLY A 6 31.92 34.35 8.40
C GLY A 6 31.48 33.59 7.15
N THR A 7 32.38 33.00 6.41
CA THR A 7 32.10 32.17 5.25
C THR A 7 32.35 30.70 5.52
N GLU A 8 31.38 29.89 5.26
CA GLU A 8 31.49 28.43 5.37
C GLU A 8 32.38 27.89 4.24
N LYS A 9 33.46 27.20 4.62
CA LYS A 9 34.46 26.71 3.65
C LYS A 9 34.15 25.31 3.09
N ASN A 10 33.19 24.59 3.69
CA ASN A 10 32.88 23.25 3.20
C ASN A 10 31.78 23.31 2.12
N PRO A 11 32.09 23.01 0.85
CA PRO A 11 31.13 23.07 -0.25
C PRO A 11 30.03 22.01 -0.16
N GLN A 12 30.15 21.00 0.74
CA GLN A 12 29.20 19.91 0.90
C GLN A 12 28.26 20.09 2.11
N MET A 13 28.20 21.28 2.70
CA MET A 13 27.39 21.50 3.91
C MET A 13 25.88 21.41 3.63
N ASP A 14 25.42 21.79 2.47
CA ASP A 14 24.02 21.63 2.04
C ASP A 14 23.62 20.16 1.96
N GLU A 15 24.48 19.30 1.37
CA GLU A 15 24.27 17.85 1.36
C GLU A 15 24.30 17.23 2.76
N ALA A 16 25.23 17.66 3.61
CA ALA A 16 25.34 17.19 4.98
C ALA A 16 24.09 17.54 5.79
N TYR A 17 23.58 18.77 5.68
CA TYR A 17 22.32 19.16 6.33
C TYR A 17 21.11 18.43 5.75
N LEU A 18 21.09 18.15 4.45
CA LEU A 18 20.04 17.36 3.82
C LEU A 18 20.03 15.92 4.36
N LEU A 19 21.21 15.31 4.48
CA LEU A 19 21.36 13.97 5.07
C LEU A 19 20.93 13.97 6.54
N LEU A 20 21.34 14.98 7.31
CA LEU A 20 20.91 15.15 8.69
C LEU A 20 19.40 15.28 8.82
N ALA A 21 18.77 16.06 7.93
CA ALA A 21 17.32 16.22 7.92
C ALA A 21 16.60 14.89 7.64
N LYS A 22 17.11 14.12 6.67
CA LYS A 22 16.59 12.78 6.35
C LYS A 22 16.75 11.82 7.53
N ALA A 23 17.91 11.78 8.16
CA ALA A 23 18.16 10.95 9.34
C ALA A 23 17.17 11.28 10.46
N ARG A 24 17.02 12.56 10.80
CA ARG A 24 16.05 13.02 11.80
C ARG A 24 14.60 12.65 11.45
N TYR A 25 14.22 12.73 10.18
CA TYR A 25 12.90 12.30 9.71
C TYR A 25 12.66 10.81 10.00
N TYR A 26 13.63 9.95 9.68
CA TYR A 26 13.50 8.50 9.92
C TYR A 26 13.56 8.13 11.41
N GLU A 27 14.19 8.99 12.25
CA GLU A 27 14.13 8.89 13.71
C GLU A 27 12.80 9.42 14.30
N ASN A 28 11.83 9.82 13.48
CA ASN A 28 10.58 10.48 13.86
C ASN A 28 10.79 11.84 14.58
N ARG A 29 11.93 12.48 14.39
CA ARG A 29 12.27 13.81 14.92
C ARG A 29 11.92 14.89 13.89
N PHE A 30 10.62 15.09 13.64
CA PHE A 30 10.14 15.91 12.53
C PHE A 30 10.48 17.40 12.68
N ILE A 31 10.37 17.99 13.88
CA ILE A 31 10.72 19.42 14.09
C ILE A 31 12.20 19.69 13.83
N PRO A 32 13.17 18.94 14.42
CA PRO A 32 14.57 19.10 14.06
C PRO A 32 14.90 18.84 12.59
N SER A 33 14.15 17.92 11.93
CA SER A 33 14.27 17.71 10.48
C SER A 33 13.85 18.96 9.70
N LEU A 34 12.71 19.57 10.06
CA LEU A 34 12.19 20.79 9.44
C LEU A 34 13.17 21.97 9.61
N GLU A 35 13.76 22.12 10.78
CA GLU A 35 14.78 23.15 11.08
C GLU A 35 15.99 23.00 10.15
N ALA A 36 16.52 21.78 10.00
CA ALA A 36 17.66 21.52 9.11
C ALA A 36 17.33 21.82 7.64
N LEU A 37 16.12 21.49 7.17
CA LEU A 37 15.66 21.80 5.81
C LEU A 37 15.50 23.32 5.63
N ASN A 38 14.89 24.02 6.57
CA ASN A 38 14.75 25.47 6.51
C ASN A 38 16.13 26.17 6.52
N TYR A 39 17.12 25.62 7.25
CA TYR A 39 18.48 26.12 7.23
C TYR A 39 19.09 26.03 5.82
N ILE A 40 18.93 24.89 5.10
CA ILE A 40 19.38 24.74 3.72
C ILE A 40 18.73 25.79 2.83
N LEU A 41 17.41 25.97 2.92
CA LEU A 41 16.67 26.90 2.06
C LEU A 41 17.07 28.35 2.28
N TYR A 42 17.46 28.69 3.50
CA TYR A 42 17.91 30.03 3.87
C TYR A 42 19.38 30.26 3.49
N LYS A 43 20.27 29.33 3.84
CA LYS A 43 21.72 29.53 3.72
C LYS A 43 22.25 29.17 2.34
N TYR A 44 21.62 28.21 1.63
CA TYR A 44 22.09 27.67 0.37
C TYR A 44 21.02 27.75 -0.73
N PRO A 45 20.45 28.93 -1.05
CA PRO A 45 19.33 29.06 -1.99
C PRO A 45 19.71 28.71 -3.43
N LEU A 46 21.02 28.66 -3.74
CA LEU A 46 21.56 28.33 -5.07
C LEU A 46 22.11 26.88 -5.14
N SER A 47 21.91 26.08 -4.08
CA SER A 47 22.32 24.67 -4.07
C SER A 47 21.66 23.88 -5.19
N ASP A 48 22.39 22.98 -5.83
CA ASP A 48 21.86 22.01 -6.80
C ASP A 48 20.84 21.07 -6.16
N ARG A 49 20.82 20.96 -4.81
CA ARG A 49 19.88 20.16 -4.03
C ARG A 49 18.65 20.94 -3.56
N ILE A 50 18.47 22.18 -4.00
CA ILE A 50 17.44 23.07 -3.48
C ILE A 50 16.02 22.56 -3.71
N TYR A 51 15.73 21.97 -4.88
CA TYR A 51 14.42 21.37 -5.18
C TYR A 51 14.18 20.16 -4.29
N HIS A 52 15.16 19.30 -4.16
CA HIS A 52 15.10 18.14 -3.29
C HIS A 52 14.85 18.53 -1.82
N ALA A 53 15.56 19.56 -1.30
CA ALA A 53 15.33 20.07 0.05
C ALA A 53 13.92 20.65 0.24
N LYS A 54 13.39 21.39 -0.78
CA LYS A 54 12.02 21.89 -0.78
C LYS A 54 11.00 20.77 -0.70
N VAL A 55 11.15 19.72 -1.50
CA VAL A 55 10.25 18.54 -1.47
C VAL A 55 10.30 17.83 -0.13
N TRP A 56 11.50 17.60 0.41
CA TRP A 56 11.65 16.96 1.72
C TRP A 56 11.04 17.79 2.85
N ARG A 57 11.12 19.12 2.80
CA ARG A 57 10.44 19.97 3.76
C ARG A 57 8.92 19.73 3.75
N GLU A 58 8.32 19.62 2.58
CA GLU A 58 6.88 19.36 2.50
C GLU A 58 6.53 17.93 2.92
N LYS A 59 7.42 16.96 2.69
CA LYS A 59 7.28 15.61 3.24
C LYS A 59 7.23 15.64 4.78
N VAL A 60 8.05 16.48 5.42
CA VAL A 60 8.02 16.69 6.88
C VAL A 60 6.73 17.40 7.30
N ASN A 61 6.30 18.44 6.58
CA ASN A 61 5.04 19.14 6.86
C ASN A 61 3.84 18.19 6.84
N ILE A 62 3.74 17.30 5.87
CA ILE A 62 2.69 16.26 5.80
C ILE A 62 2.74 15.32 7.02
N ARG A 63 3.93 15.01 7.55
CA ARG A 63 4.06 14.19 8.78
C ARG A 63 3.67 14.94 10.05
N LEU A 64 3.63 16.25 10.00
CA LEU A 64 3.20 17.15 11.07
C LEU A 64 1.73 17.58 10.92
N ASP A 65 0.96 16.91 10.05
CA ASP A 65 -0.44 17.22 9.75
C ASP A 65 -0.65 18.67 9.24
N ASN A 66 0.35 19.20 8.50
CA ASN A 66 0.32 20.53 7.89
C ASN A 66 0.10 20.44 6.38
N GLU A 67 -0.91 19.68 5.93
CA GLU A 67 -1.20 19.42 4.51
C GLU A 67 -1.45 20.70 3.71
N ASP A 68 -2.16 21.68 4.27
CA ASP A 68 -2.45 22.95 3.59
C ASP A 68 -1.18 23.71 3.24
N VAL A 69 -0.21 23.75 4.16
CA VAL A 69 1.10 24.38 3.95
C VAL A 69 1.86 23.63 2.87
N ALA A 70 1.89 22.29 2.95
CA ALA A 70 2.57 21.44 1.99
C ALA A 70 1.99 21.62 0.58
N ILE A 71 0.67 21.56 0.42
CA ILE A 71 -0.02 21.75 -0.85
C ILE A 71 0.30 23.12 -1.45
N LYS A 72 0.21 24.21 -0.64
CA LYS A 72 0.52 25.57 -1.10
C LYS A 72 1.96 25.68 -1.60
N ASN A 73 2.91 25.15 -0.85
CA ASN A 73 4.32 25.22 -1.19
C ASN A 73 4.67 24.35 -2.40
N LEU A 74 4.14 23.11 -2.49
CA LEU A 74 4.34 22.21 -3.62
C LEU A 74 3.73 22.81 -4.91
N LYS A 75 2.53 23.36 -4.85
CA LYS A 75 1.92 24.06 -6.01
C LYS A 75 2.76 25.24 -6.49
N ARG A 76 3.38 25.99 -5.56
CA ARG A 76 4.29 27.08 -5.92
C ARG A 76 5.58 26.55 -6.52
N LEU A 77 6.13 25.45 -5.98
CA LEU A 77 7.32 24.80 -6.49
C LEU A 77 7.12 24.27 -7.91
N LEU A 78 6.00 23.63 -8.18
CA LEU A 78 5.64 23.06 -9.49
C LEU A 78 5.33 24.10 -10.57
N LYS A 79 5.32 25.42 -10.24
CA LYS A 79 5.27 26.51 -11.23
C LYS A 79 6.65 26.92 -11.76
N ASP A 80 7.72 26.41 -11.16
CA ASP A 80 9.08 26.67 -11.60
C ASP A 80 9.44 25.69 -12.71
N ASP A 81 9.63 26.21 -13.93
CA ASP A 81 9.95 25.40 -15.13
C ASP A 81 11.29 24.67 -15.04
N LYS A 82 12.12 24.98 -14.04
CA LYS A 82 13.39 24.32 -13.81
C LYS A 82 13.27 22.98 -13.07
N ILE A 83 12.13 22.71 -12.42
CA ILE A 83 11.92 21.44 -11.77
C ILE A 83 11.67 20.33 -12.78
N GLN A 84 12.51 19.30 -12.79
CA GLN A 84 12.47 18.23 -13.79
C GLN A 84 12.83 16.87 -13.18
N GLY A 85 12.61 15.81 -13.94
CA GLY A 85 13.05 14.45 -13.61
C GLY A 85 12.56 14.01 -12.23
N GLN A 86 13.48 13.52 -11.41
CA GLN A 86 13.15 12.95 -10.10
C GLN A 86 12.55 13.99 -9.12
N ASP A 87 13.03 15.23 -9.11
CA ASP A 87 12.47 16.27 -8.22
C ASP A 87 11.03 16.62 -8.61
N LEU A 88 10.69 16.60 -9.90
CA LEU A 88 9.33 16.76 -10.39
C LEU A 88 8.45 15.58 -9.96
N ALA A 89 8.96 14.35 -10.07
CA ALA A 89 8.25 13.15 -9.63
C ALA A 89 7.98 13.20 -8.12
N ASP A 90 9.00 13.49 -7.33
CA ASP A 90 8.91 13.55 -5.87
C ASP A 90 7.95 14.65 -5.40
N ALA A 91 7.99 15.84 -6.03
CA ALA A 91 7.07 16.94 -5.71
C ALA A 91 5.60 16.55 -5.98
N ASN A 92 5.33 15.91 -7.12
CA ASN A 92 3.98 15.44 -7.46
C ASN A 92 3.54 14.27 -6.57
N ALA A 93 4.47 13.35 -6.20
CA ALA A 93 4.15 12.27 -5.28
C ALA A 93 3.79 12.79 -3.88
N MET A 94 4.52 13.80 -3.37
CA MET A 94 4.17 14.45 -2.09
C MET A 94 2.87 15.24 -2.18
N LEU A 95 2.61 15.91 -3.31
CA LEU A 95 1.34 16.60 -3.54
C LEU A 95 0.17 15.61 -3.55
N ALA A 96 0.33 14.47 -4.20
CA ALA A 96 -0.66 13.40 -4.19
C ALA A 96 -0.90 12.85 -2.78
N GLN A 97 0.17 12.63 -1.99
CA GLN A 97 0.07 12.19 -0.59
C GLN A 97 -0.73 13.19 0.25
N ALA A 98 -0.44 14.49 0.13
CA ALA A 98 -1.18 15.52 0.86
C ALA A 98 -2.67 15.52 0.48
N TYR A 99 -2.99 15.41 -0.82
CA TYR A 99 -4.38 15.32 -1.27
C TYR A 99 -5.09 14.03 -0.84
N MET A 100 -4.37 12.90 -0.78
CA MET A 100 -4.93 11.66 -0.23
C MET A 100 -5.29 11.80 1.25
N ASN A 101 -4.43 12.47 2.04
CA ASN A 101 -4.68 12.69 3.46
C ASN A 101 -5.95 13.51 3.69
N ILE A 102 -6.19 14.55 2.89
CA ILE A 102 -7.41 15.38 2.96
C ILE A 102 -8.57 14.83 2.10
N GLN A 103 -8.47 13.58 1.60
CA GLN A 103 -9.50 12.86 0.84
C GLN A 103 -9.89 13.47 -0.52
N VAL A 104 -9.06 14.32 -1.12
CA VAL A 104 -9.26 14.90 -2.45
C VAL A 104 -8.64 13.99 -3.52
N LYS A 105 -9.30 12.89 -3.81
CA LYS A 105 -8.74 11.77 -4.58
C LYS A 105 -8.48 12.09 -6.06
N ASP A 106 -9.35 12.88 -6.71
CA ASP A 106 -9.18 13.20 -8.14
C ASP A 106 -7.90 14.00 -8.41
N THR A 107 -7.60 14.98 -7.55
CA THR A 107 -6.36 15.76 -7.64
C THR A 107 -5.14 14.90 -7.30
N ALA A 108 -5.25 13.96 -6.34
CA ALA A 108 -4.21 13.00 -6.04
C ALA A 108 -3.89 12.11 -7.26
N ILE A 109 -4.92 11.65 -7.98
CA ILE A 109 -4.76 10.88 -9.22
C ILE A 109 -4.01 11.70 -10.28
N ALA A 110 -4.37 12.96 -10.48
CA ALA A 110 -3.70 13.82 -11.46
C ALA A 110 -2.21 13.99 -11.13
N ALA A 111 -1.87 14.24 -9.87
CA ALA A 111 -0.49 14.38 -9.41
C ALA A 111 0.29 13.05 -9.54
N LEU A 112 -0.30 11.90 -9.17
CA LEU A 112 0.37 10.60 -9.32
C LEU A 112 0.65 10.23 -10.77
N LYS A 113 -0.22 10.62 -11.71
CA LYS A 113 0.05 10.41 -13.14
C LYS A 113 1.32 11.15 -13.58
N VAL A 114 1.50 12.39 -13.14
CA VAL A 114 2.71 13.16 -13.44
C VAL A 114 3.93 12.52 -12.76
N ALA A 115 3.83 12.14 -11.49
CA ALA A 115 4.92 11.50 -10.76
C ALA A 115 5.37 10.20 -11.43
N LYS A 116 4.44 9.36 -11.87
CA LYS A 116 4.69 8.09 -12.58
C LYS A 116 5.47 8.29 -13.89
N GLU A 117 5.14 9.34 -14.64
CA GLU A 117 5.81 9.61 -15.92
C GLU A 117 7.16 10.33 -15.77
N ALA A 118 7.32 11.13 -14.71
CA ALA A 118 8.53 11.92 -14.48
C ALA A 118 9.67 11.10 -13.82
N THR A 119 9.35 10.04 -13.05
CA THR A 119 10.39 9.24 -12.39
C THR A 119 11.10 8.30 -13.35
N ASN A 120 12.42 8.20 -13.20
CA ASN A 120 13.26 7.21 -13.87
C ASN A 120 13.48 5.94 -13.00
N ASP A 121 13.06 5.96 -11.75
CA ASP A 121 13.15 4.83 -10.83
C ASP A 121 11.99 3.86 -11.05
N ASN A 122 12.31 2.64 -11.46
CA ASN A 122 11.30 1.61 -11.72
C ASN A 122 10.55 1.17 -10.45
N GLU A 123 11.19 1.18 -9.27
CA GLU A 123 10.51 0.86 -8.02
C GLU A 123 9.46 1.93 -7.67
N GLU A 124 9.82 3.19 -7.80
CA GLU A 124 8.91 4.30 -7.58
C GLU A 124 7.80 4.33 -8.62
N LYS A 125 8.12 4.11 -9.89
CA LYS A 125 7.12 4.01 -10.96
C LYS A 125 6.09 2.93 -10.66
N ALA A 126 6.54 1.75 -10.27
CA ALA A 126 5.66 0.65 -9.88
C ALA A 126 4.80 1.01 -8.66
N ARG A 127 5.39 1.66 -7.65
CA ARG A 127 4.68 2.12 -6.46
C ARG A 127 3.60 3.14 -6.79
N TYR A 128 3.93 4.16 -7.58
CA TYR A 128 2.97 5.20 -7.97
C TYR A 128 1.84 4.62 -8.82
N THR A 129 2.16 3.73 -9.75
CA THR A 129 1.17 3.03 -10.58
C THR A 129 0.26 2.16 -9.72
N PHE A 130 0.82 1.43 -8.75
CA PHE A 130 0.03 0.60 -7.84
C PHE A 130 -0.93 1.44 -6.98
N ILE A 131 -0.45 2.55 -6.39
CA ILE A 131 -1.31 3.47 -5.61
C ILE A 131 -2.39 4.08 -6.50
N LEU A 132 -2.07 4.43 -7.74
CA LEU A 132 -3.04 4.94 -8.71
C LEU A 132 -4.16 3.91 -8.97
N GLY A 133 -3.81 2.63 -9.15
CA GLY A 133 -4.78 1.54 -9.27
C GLY A 133 -5.69 1.43 -8.04
N GLN A 134 -5.12 1.55 -6.83
CA GLN A 134 -5.91 1.55 -5.59
C GLN A 134 -6.84 2.77 -5.47
N LEU A 135 -6.43 3.94 -5.94
CA LEU A 135 -7.30 5.12 -5.96
C LEU A 135 -8.48 4.93 -6.93
N TYR A 136 -8.22 4.37 -8.11
CA TYR A 136 -9.30 4.04 -9.05
C TYR A 136 -10.26 2.99 -8.47
N GLU A 137 -9.73 1.95 -7.81
CA GLU A 137 -10.54 0.95 -7.10
C GLU A 137 -11.43 1.61 -6.02
N ASN A 138 -10.87 2.51 -5.22
CA ASN A 138 -11.60 3.25 -4.19
C ASN A 138 -12.71 4.16 -4.75
N LEU A 139 -12.56 4.66 -5.97
CA LEU A 139 -13.55 5.45 -6.69
C LEU A 139 -14.50 4.58 -7.53
N GLN A 140 -14.34 3.25 -7.47
CA GLN A 140 -15.11 2.27 -8.25
C GLN A 140 -14.95 2.40 -9.77
N TYR A 141 -13.85 2.97 -10.24
CA TYR A 141 -13.44 3.01 -11.64
C TYR A 141 -12.74 1.67 -11.98
N ASN A 142 -13.51 0.58 -12.01
CA ASN A 142 -12.99 -0.78 -12.05
C ASN A 142 -12.12 -1.05 -13.29
N ASP A 143 -12.53 -0.58 -14.46
CA ASP A 143 -11.78 -0.77 -15.71
C ASP A 143 -10.41 -0.05 -15.64
N SER A 144 -10.40 1.20 -15.16
CA SER A 144 -9.16 1.95 -14.97
C SER A 144 -8.26 1.32 -13.91
N ALA A 145 -8.83 0.80 -12.81
CA ALA A 145 -8.09 0.08 -11.80
C ALA A 145 -7.46 -1.19 -12.37
N TYR A 146 -8.24 -1.98 -13.11
CA TYR A 146 -7.74 -3.22 -13.75
C TYR A 146 -6.59 -2.93 -14.71
N ALA A 147 -6.77 -1.95 -15.61
CA ALA A 147 -5.72 -1.56 -16.56
C ALA A 147 -4.46 -1.05 -15.86
N THR A 148 -4.62 -0.26 -14.80
CA THR A 148 -3.48 0.27 -14.03
C THR A 148 -2.73 -0.84 -13.27
N PHE A 149 -3.43 -1.82 -12.71
CA PHE A 149 -2.78 -3.00 -12.12
C PHE A 149 -2.09 -3.87 -13.19
N GLN A 150 -2.65 -3.92 -14.42
CA GLN A 150 -1.99 -4.60 -15.53
C GLN A 150 -0.67 -3.92 -15.91
N GLU A 151 -0.59 -2.59 -15.93
CA GLU A 151 0.67 -1.87 -16.15
C GLU A 151 1.75 -2.30 -15.16
N VAL A 152 1.41 -2.47 -13.86
CA VAL A 152 2.36 -2.95 -12.85
C VAL A 152 2.84 -4.38 -13.14
N ILE A 153 1.92 -5.25 -13.57
CA ILE A 153 2.21 -6.64 -13.94
C ILE A 153 3.17 -6.66 -15.15
N ASP A 154 2.92 -5.83 -16.15
CA ASP A 154 3.69 -5.75 -17.39
C ASP A 154 5.10 -5.18 -17.16
N MET A 155 5.34 -4.44 -16.08
CA MET A 155 6.69 -4.05 -15.66
C MET A 155 7.56 -5.25 -15.31
N ASN A 156 6.96 -6.39 -14.99
CA ASN A 156 7.63 -7.66 -14.73
C ASN A 156 8.78 -7.53 -13.71
N ARG A 157 10.03 -7.88 -14.09
CA ARG A 157 11.21 -7.80 -13.21
C ARG A 157 11.66 -6.37 -12.89
N LYS A 158 11.17 -5.35 -13.61
CA LYS A 158 11.43 -3.94 -13.32
C LYS A 158 10.62 -3.46 -12.10
N SER A 159 9.51 -4.12 -11.76
CA SER A 159 8.72 -3.84 -10.57
C SER A 159 9.13 -4.73 -9.41
N PRO A 160 9.20 -4.21 -8.18
CA PRO A 160 9.31 -5.06 -7.00
C PRO A 160 8.21 -6.11 -6.97
N ARG A 161 8.58 -7.35 -6.70
CA ARG A 161 7.67 -8.50 -6.81
C ARG A 161 6.39 -8.36 -5.98
N ARG A 162 6.49 -7.66 -4.84
CA ARG A 162 5.33 -7.34 -3.98
C ARG A 162 4.20 -6.64 -4.73
N TYR A 163 4.54 -5.66 -5.60
CA TYR A 163 3.51 -4.92 -6.36
C TYR A 163 2.91 -5.78 -7.47
N VAL A 164 3.73 -6.60 -8.15
CA VAL A 164 3.25 -7.53 -9.18
C VAL A 164 2.24 -8.52 -8.61
N VAL A 165 2.60 -9.19 -7.49
CA VAL A 165 1.72 -10.17 -6.84
C VAL A 165 0.44 -9.51 -6.31
N GLN A 166 0.55 -8.36 -5.66
CA GLN A 166 -0.62 -7.62 -5.18
C GLN A 166 -1.52 -7.15 -6.33
N SER A 167 -0.95 -6.75 -7.48
CA SER A 167 -1.73 -6.39 -8.67
C SER A 167 -2.50 -7.58 -9.23
N HIS A 168 -1.89 -8.78 -9.28
CA HIS A 168 -2.63 -10.01 -9.62
C HIS A 168 -3.76 -10.29 -8.62
N ALA A 169 -3.51 -10.11 -7.32
CA ALA A 169 -4.54 -10.29 -6.30
C ALA A 169 -5.70 -9.28 -6.46
N LYS A 170 -5.40 -8.02 -6.76
CA LYS A 170 -6.40 -6.98 -7.02
C LYS A 170 -7.25 -7.28 -8.27
N GLN A 171 -6.63 -7.70 -9.37
CA GLN A 171 -7.34 -8.14 -10.55
C GLN A 171 -8.23 -9.37 -10.28
N ALA A 172 -7.77 -10.32 -9.47
CA ALA A 172 -8.53 -11.49 -9.09
C ALA A 172 -9.85 -11.17 -8.39
N LEU A 173 -9.90 -10.10 -7.60
CA LEU A 173 -11.12 -9.65 -6.93
C LEU A 173 -12.19 -9.13 -7.93
N GLN A 174 -11.77 -8.73 -9.12
CA GLN A 174 -12.64 -8.24 -10.21
C GLN A 174 -13.07 -9.35 -11.19
N PHE A 175 -12.72 -10.62 -10.89
CA PHE A 175 -13.09 -11.74 -11.77
C PHE A 175 -14.59 -11.87 -11.93
N ASP A 176 -15.06 -11.94 -13.19
CA ASP A 176 -16.48 -12.16 -13.49
C ASP A 176 -16.82 -13.66 -13.43
N TYR A 177 -17.47 -14.07 -12.35
CA TYR A 177 -17.84 -15.48 -12.13
C TYR A 177 -18.94 -16.00 -13.08
N LYS A 178 -19.60 -15.12 -13.85
CA LYS A 178 -20.64 -15.51 -14.82
C LYS A 178 -20.08 -15.73 -16.23
N LYS A 179 -19.10 -14.92 -16.62
CA LYS A 179 -18.58 -14.87 -18.00
C LYS A 179 -17.07 -15.15 -18.08
N GLY A 180 -16.36 -15.06 -16.97
CA GLY A 180 -14.91 -15.23 -16.94
C GLY A 180 -14.47 -16.67 -17.17
N ASP A 181 -13.33 -16.83 -17.82
CA ASP A 181 -12.71 -18.14 -18.05
C ASP A 181 -12.07 -18.65 -16.75
N THR A 182 -12.76 -19.57 -16.10
CA THR A 182 -12.32 -20.17 -14.82
C THR A 182 -11.08 -21.05 -15.00
N LEU A 183 -10.89 -21.69 -16.16
CA LEU A 183 -9.72 -22.52 -16.43
C LEU A 183 -8.48 -21.64 -16.58
N ALA A 184 -8.56 -20.59 -17.39
CA ALA A 184 -7.48 -19.64 -17.56
C ALA A 184 -7.10 -18.96 -16.24
N PHE A 185 -8.08 -18.64 -15.38
CA PHE A 185 -7.81 -18.10 -14.04
C PHE A 185 -6.98 -19.08 -13.20
N VAL A 186 -7.41 -20.34 -13.12
CA VAL A 186 -6.72 -21.38 -12.33
C VAL A 186 -5.31 -21.63 -12.88
N GLU A 187 -5.15 -21.74 -14.20
CA GLU A 187 -3.82 -21.87 -14.83
C GLU A 187 -2.89 -20.69 -14.48
N LYS A 188 -3.39 -19.46 -14.61
CA LYS A 188 -2.63 -18.25 -14.26
C LYS A 188 -2.15 -18.31 -12.81
N PHE A 189 -3.05 -18.62 -11.87
CA PHE A 189 -2.69 -18.66 -10.46
C PHE A 189 -1.80 -19.85 -10.09
N ASN A 190 -1.96 -21.00 -10.72
CA ASN A 190 -1.04 -22.12 -10.53
C ASN A 190 0.38 -21.78 -10.98
N LYS A 191 0.56 -21.12 -12.14
CA LYS A 191 1.87 -20.61 -12.57
C LYS A 191 2.47 -19.62 -11.57
N LEU A 192 1.65 -18.74 -10.99
CA LEU A 192 2.11 -17.81 -9.95
C LEU A 192 2.52 -18.54 -8.66
N LEU A 193 1.83 -19.60 -8.27
CA LEU A 193 2.13 -20.42 -7.08
C LEU A 193 3.40 -21.26 -7.25
N GLU A 194 3.70 -21.69 -8.47
CA GLU A 194 4.89 -22.50 -8.81
C GLU A 194 6.16 -21.63 -8.96
N ASP A 195 6.00 -20.35 -9.27
CA ASP A 195 7.11 -19.42 -9.45
C ASP A 195 7.86 -19.20 -8.13
N ARG A 196 9.18 -19.52 -8.15
CA ARG A 196 10.05 -19.42 -6.96
C ARG A 196 10.19 -17.99 -6.44
N GLU A 197 10.07 -16.97 -7.30
CA GLU A 197 10.14 -15.56 -6.90
C GLU A 197 8.91 -15.17 -6.06
N ASN A 198 7.82 -15.91 -6.14
CA ASN A 198 6.59 -15.67 -5.38
C ASN A 198 6.54 -16.36 -4.01
N ARG A 199 7.56 -17.14 -3.62
CA ARG A 199 7.57 -17.84 -2.31
C ARG A 199 7.25 -16.96 -1.11
N PRO A 200 7.75 -15.69 -1.02
CA PRO A 200 7.42 -14.79 0.08
C PRO A 200 5.95 -14.30 0.09
N TYR A 201 5.19 -14.58 -0.97
CA TYR A 201 3.82 -14.08 -1.19
C TYR A 201 2.81 -15.20 -1.41
N LEU A 202 3.16 -16.44 -1.05
CA LEU A 202 2.27 -17.60 -1.17
C LEU A 202 1.02 -17.47 -0.30
N ASP A 203 1.10 -16.72 0.78
CA ASP A 203 -0.03 -16.35 1.63
C ASP A 203 -1.10 -15.59 0.83
N VAL A 204 -0.72 -14.54 0.10
CA VAL A 204 -1.62 -13.73 -0.74
C VAL A 204 -2.20 -14.56 -1.87
N LEU A 205 -1.36 -15.31 -2.60
CA LEU A 205 -1.79 -16.10 -3.76
C LEU A 205 -2.75 -17.23 -3.36
N ASN A 206 -2.44 -17.97 -2.28
CA ASN A 206 -3.35 -18.98 -1.76
C ASN A 206 -4.65 -18.39 -1.22
N HIS A 207 -4.60 -17.21 -0.59
CA HIS A 207 -5.81 -16.50 -0.16
C HIS A 207 -6.73 -16.20 -1.34
N GLN A 208 -6.19 -15.70 -2.46
CA GLN A 208 -6.99 -15.40 -3.67
C GLN A 208 -7.59 -16.67 -4.29
N MET A 209 -6.84 -17.78 -4.33
CA MET A 209 -7.38 -19.07 -4.76
C MET A 209 -8.50 -19.56 -3.82
N GLY A 210 -8.34 -19.33 -2.51
CA GLY A 210 -9.39 -19.59 -1.53
C GLY A 210 -10.67 -18.82 -1.83
N ILE A 211 -10.57 -17.49 -2.05
CA ILE A 211 -11.71 -16.65 -2.42
C ILE A 211 -12.35 -17.13 -3.73
N PHE A 212 -11.53 -17.45 -4.73
CA PHE A 212 -12.02 -17.92 -6.03
C PHE A 212 -12.88 -19.19 -5.90
N TYR A 213 -12.42 -20.20 -5.18
CA TYR A 213 -13.19 -21.43 -4.97
C TYR A 213 -14.38 -21.25 -4.04
N ASP A 214 -14.30 -20.39 -3.02
CA ASP A 214 -15.42 -20.05 -2.14
C ASP A 214 -16.58 -19.41 -2.93
N LYS A 215 -16.26 -18.46 -3.81
CA LYS A 215 -17.24 -17.81 -4.70
C LYS A 215 -17.92 -18.78 -5.67
N GLN A 216 -17.26 -19.88 -6.02
CA GLN A 216 -17.83 -20.96 -6.84
C GLN A 216 -18.59 -22.01 -6.01
N GLY A 217 -18.63 -21.89 -4.68
CA GLY A 217 -19.26 -22.88 -3.81
C GLY A 217 -18.44 -24.17 -3.64
N LEU A 218 -17.18 -24.19 -4.10
CA LEU A 218 -16.29 -25.34 -3.99
C LEU A 218 -15.59 -25.35 -2.61
N ASN A 219 -16.40 -25.50 -1.55
CA ASN A 219 -16.02 -25.33 -0.15
C ASN A 219 -14.73 -26.09 0.26
N GLN A 220 -14.58 -27.35 -0.19
CA GLN A 220 -13.40 -28.15 0.20
C GLN A 220 -12.11 -27.58 -0.40
N LYS A 221 -12.16 -27.14 -1.67
CA LYS A 221 -11.01 -26.47 -2.29
C LYS A 221 -10.75 -25.11 -1.64
N ALA A 222 -11.78 -24.35 -1.33
CA ALA A 222 -11.65 -23.07 -0.65
C ALA A 222 -10.95 -23.23 0.70
N LYS A 223 -11.43 -24.16 1.56
CA LYS A 223 -10.82 -24.49 2.86
C LYS A 223 -9.35 -24.93 2.71
N LEU A 224 -9.05 -25.73 1.68
CA LEU A 224 -7.67 -26.18 1.40
C LEU A 224 -6.73 -24.98 1.13
N TYR A 225 -7.14 -24.06 0.26
CA TYR A 225 -6.31 -22.91 -0.12
C TYR A 225 -6.21 -21.87 1.00
N TYR A 226 -7.28 -21.58 1.74
CA TYR A 226 -7.20 -20.73 2.93
C TYR A 226 -6.23 -21.32 3.99
N ASN A 227 -6.25 -22.64 4.21
CA ASN A 227 -5.31 -23.28 5.12
C ASN A 227 -3.86 -23.23 4.60
N LYS A 228 -3.64 -23.35 3.27
CA LYS A 228 -2.31 -23.14 2.68
C LYS A 228 -1.82 -21.71 2.92
N SER A 229 -2.70 -20.71 2.75
CA SER A 229 -2.39 -19.31 3.04
C SER A 229 -1.97 -19.11 4.50
N ILE A 230 -2.72 -19.64 5.45
CA ILE A 230 -2.41 -19.57 6.89
C ILE A 230 -1.04 -20.20 7.21
N LYS A 231 -0.72 -21.35 6.58
CA LYS A 231 0.56 -22.06 6.76
C LYS A 231 1.76 -21.36 6.13
N SER A 232 1.54 -20.42 5.21
CA SER A 232 2.61 -19.69 4.50
C SER A 232 3.30 -18.61 5.33
N VAL A 233 3.11 -18.59 6.65
CA VAL A 233 3.78 -17.66 7.60
C VAL A 233 3.65 -16.20 7.17
N SER A 234 2.42 -15.73 7.03
CA SER A 234 2.15 -14.31 6.72
C SER A 234 2.44 -13.40 7.91
N GLN A 235 3.07 -12.26 7.66
CA GLN A 235 3.18 -11.18 8.63
C GLN A 235 1.93 -10.28 8.65
N ASP A 236 1.03 -10.44 7.68
CA ASP A 236 -0.22 -9.71 7.59
C ASP A 236 -1.30 -10.37 8.47
N SER A 237 -1.43 -9.87 9.69
CA SER A 237 -2.45 -10.34 10.64
C SER A 237 -3.88 -10.23 10.09
N TYR A 238 -4.16 -9.23 9.24
CA TYR A 238 -5.47 -9.06 8.64
C TYR A 238 -5.76 -10.14 7.59
N LEU A 239 -4.79 -10.48 6.75
CA LEU A 239 -4.90 -11.57 5.78
C LEU A 239 -5.17 -12.89 6.48
N VAL A 240 -4.40 -13.18 7.54
CA VAL A 240 -4.55 -14.42 8.32
C VAL A 240 -5.93 -14.47 8.99
N SER A 241 -6.37 -13.37 9.60
CA SER A 241 -7.71 -13.30 10.22
C SER A 241 -8.82 -13.48 9.19
N SER A 242 -8.66 -12.93 7.98
CA SER A 242 -9.60 -13.09 6.87
C SER A 242 -9.72 -14.54 6.42
N ASN A 243 -8.61 -15.30 6.40
CA ASN A 243 -8.64 -16.73 6.09
C ASN A 243 -9.41 -17.50 7.16
N TYR A 244 -9.15 -17.27 8.45
CA TYR A 244 -9.88 -17.93 9.54
C TYR A 244 -11.37 -17.59 9.48
N ARG A 245 -11.73 -16.31 9.28
CA ARG A 245 -13.10 -15.87 9.11
C ARG A 245 -13.80 -16.60 7.96
N ASN A 246 -13.16 -16.65 6.78
CA ASN A 246 -13.76 -17.27 5.60
C ASN A 246 -13.97 -18.78 5.79
N ILE A 247 -13.04 -19.48 6.42
CA ILE A 247 -13.22 -20.90 6.79
C ILE A 247 -14.38 -21.04 7.80
N GLY A 248 -14.43 -20.17 8.80
CA GLY A 248 -15.52 -20.15 9.78
C GLY A 248 -16.89 -19.94 9.13
N GLU A 249 -16.99 -19.04 8.14
CA GLU A 249 -18.22 -18.82 7.37
C GLU A 249 -18.62 -20.06 6.55
N ILE A 250 -17.66 -20.79 5.98
CA ILE A 250 -17.96 -22.04 5.27
C ILE A 250 -18.52 -23.08 6.23
N TYR A 251 -17.88 -23.31 7.39
CA TYR A 251 -18.38 -24.25 8.39
C TYR A 251 -19.74 -23.85 8.97
N PHE A 252 -19.96 -22.54 9.14
CA PHE A 252 -21.27 -22.02 9.57
C PHE A 252 -22.37 -22.36 8.55
N LYS A 253 -22.12 -22.16 7.25
CA LYS A 253 -23.05 -22.53 6.16
C LYS A 253 -23.29 -24.04 6.09
N GLU A 254 -22.30 -24.85 6.46
CA GLU A 254 -22.38 -26.31 6.53
C GLU A 254 -23.04 -26.80 7.85
N ALA A 255 -23.60 -25.88 8.66
CA ALA A 255 -24.19 -26.17 9.98
C ALA A 255 -23.25 -26.82 10.99
N GLN A 256 -21.93 -26.73 10.80
CA GLN A 256 -20.93 -27.22 11.73
C GLN A 256 -20.53 -26.11 12.73
N TYR A 257 -21.46 -25.76 13.61
CA TYR A 257 -21.38 -24.57 14.45
C TYR A 257 -20.23 -24.58 15.45
N LYS A 258 -19.96 -25.72 16.06
CA LYS A 258 -18.83 -25.91 16.98
C LYS A 258 -17.48 -25.63 16.31
N THR A 259 -17.32 -26.12 15.09
CA THR A 259 -16.10 -25.88 14.28
C THR A 259 -16.02 -24.43 13.84
N ALA A 260 -17.13 -23.86 13.36
CA ALA A 260 -17.20 -22.45 12.97
C ALA A 260 -16.81 -21.51 14.13
N GLY A 261 -17.29 -21.81 15.35
CA GLY A 261 -16.96 -21.07 16.58
C GLY A 261 -15.45 -21.00 16.84
N LYS A 262 -14.74 -22.12 16.72
CA LYS A 262 -13.27 -22.16 16.89
C LYS A 262 -12.53 -21.29 15.86
N TYR A 263 -13.02 -21.26 14.62
CA TYR A 263 -12.45 -20.40 13.58
C TYR A 263 -12.74 -18.91 13.82
N TYR A 264 -13.91 -18.56 14.34
CA TYR A 264 -14.20 -17.19 14.75
C TYR A 264 -13.35 -16.76 15.96
N ASP A 265 -13.12 -17.63 16.93
CA ASP A 265 -12.19 -17.37 18.04
C ASP A 265 -10.78 -17.06 17.51
N SER A 266 -10.27 -17.87 16.56
CA SER A 266 -8.98 -17.64 15.90
C SER A 266 -8.93 -16.32 15.10
N THR A 267 -10.06 -15.91 14.53
CA THR A 267 -10.19 -14.62 13.83
C THR A 267 -10.07 -13.46 14.80
N LEU A 268 -10.80 -13.51 15.92
CA LEU A 268 -10.86 -12.47 16.94
C LEU A 268 -9.50 -12.23 17.61
N LEU A 269 -8.69 -13.29 17.80
CA LEU A 269 -7.35 -13.18 18.35
C LEU A 269 -6.39 -12.34 17.50
N ARG A 270 -6.68 -12.12 16.22
CA ARG A 270 -5.81 -11.42 15.27
C ARG A 270 -6.36 -10.09 14.78
N LEU A 271 -7.61 -9.79 15.03
CA LEU A 271 -8.24 -8.52 14.70
C LEU A 271 -8.06 -7.50 15.81
N ASN A 272 -7.97 -6.23 15.41
CA ASN A 272 -8.06 -5.13 16.37
C ASN A 272 -9.50 -5.01 16.89
N ASP A 273 -9.65 -5.04 18.22
CA ASP A 273 -10.92 -5.02 18.96
C ASP A 273 -11.75 -3.74 18.72
N ARG A 274 -11.12 -2.65 18.31
CA ARG A 274 -11.77 -1.37 17.99
C ARG A 274 -12.47 -1.35 16.64
N THR A 275 -12.25 -2.35 15.79
CA THR A 275 -12.81 -2.39 14.44
C THR A 275 -14.28 -2.81 14.42
N ARG A 276 -15.02 -2.35 13.40
CA ARG A 276 -16.41 -2.78 13.18
C ARG A 276 -16.48 -4.28 12.86
N GLU A 277 -15.47 -4.79 12.18
CA GLU A 277 -15.38 -6.21 11.80
C GLU A 277 -15.25 -7.09 13.05
N TYR A 278 -14.36 -6.76 13.96
CA TYR A 278 -14.22 -7.46 15.24
C TYR A 278 -15.57 -7.55 15.97
N ARG A 279 -16.26 -6.42 16.13
CA ARG A 279 -17.57 -6.36 16.82
C ARG A 279 -18.62 -7.24 16.14
N LYS A 280 -18.64 -7.25 14.79
CA LYS A 280 -19.56 -8.09 14.01
C LYS A 280 -19.29 -9.58 14.22
N ILE A 281 -18.03 -10.00 14.17
CA ILE A 281 -17.63 -11.40 14.32
C ILE A 281 -17.83 -11.84 15.77
N LYS A 282 -17.49 -11.00 16.75
CA LYS A 282 -17.72 -11.27 18.16
C LYS A 282 -19.20 -11.52 18.44
N LYS A 283 -20.09 -10.62 17.99
CA LYS A 283 -21.53 -10.81 18.13
C LYS A 283 -22.01 -12.14 17.51
N LYS A 284 -21.47 -12.49 16.33
CA LYS A 284 -21.82 -13.76 15.68
C LYS A 284 -21.32 -14.96 16.49
N ARG A 285 -20.10 -14.89 17.02
CA ARG A 285 -19.50 -15.93 17.87
C ARG A 285 -20.29 -16.10 19.18
N ASP A 286 -20.65 -15.00 19.83
CA ASP A 286 -21.40 -15.02 21.09
C ASP A 286 -22.79 -15.67 20.87
N ASN A 287 -23.49 -15.33 19.78
CA ASN A 287 -24.78 -15.95 19.42
C ASN A 287 -24.65 -17.45 19.11
N LEU A 288 -23.50 -17.94 18.67
CA LEU A 288 -23.28 -19.36 18.44
C LEU A 288 -23.11 -20.17 19.73
N GLU A 289 -22.76 -19.53 20.83
CA GLU A 289 -22.50 -20.24 22.09
C GLU A 289 -23.73 -21.00 22.59
N ASP A 290 -24.91 -20.38 22.45
CA ASP A 290 -26.15 -21.04 22.80
C ASP A 290 -26.50 -22.20 21.86
N VAL A 291 -26.25 -22.03 20.56
CA VAL A 291 -26.45 -23.11 19.55
C VAL A 291 -25.54 -24.31 19.83
N ILE A 292 -24.26 -24.06 20.12
CA ILE A 292 -23.24 -25.10 20.39
C ILE A 292 -23.60 -25.92 21.65
N LYS A 293 -24.27 -25.35 22.60
CA LYS A 293 -24.72 -26.08 23.82
C LYS A 293 -25.77 -27.15 23.52
N TYR A 294 -26.51 -27.02 22.42
CA TYR A 294 -27.57 -27.94 22.01
C TYR A 294 -27.17 -28.85 20.83
N GLU A 295 -25.94 -28.73 20.29
CA GLU A 295 -25.33 -29.58 19.27
C GLU A 295 -24.57 -30.74 19.93
#